data_d4c09027d07f578cd80cde960123bb71
#
_entry.id   d4c09027d07f578cd80cde960123bb71
#
_cell.length_a   1.000
_cell.length_b   1.000
_cell.length_c   1.000
_cell.angle_alpha   90.00
_cell.angle_beta   90.00
_cell.angle_gamma   90.00
#
_symmetry.space_group_name_H-M   'P 1'
#
loop_
_entity.id
_entity.type
_entity.pdbx_description
1 polymer ?
#
loop_
_entity_poly.entity_id
_entity_poly.type
_entity_poly.pdbx_seq_one_letter_code
_entity_poly.pdbx_strand_id
1 'polypeptide(L)'
;AEIYALSLRDALPIFLFHPEVVHTEHGTEILSNFSRICHCQNDWTMESFISETIDRINHQVGSKGHVVCGLSGGVDSAVAALLIHRAIGDRLTCIFVDNGLLRLNEARQIVERFTERMNLPLVFEDATDLFLNRLNKITEPEEKRKIIGATFIEVFESVATKLGDFAFLGQGTLYPDVIESTSVVGPSAAIKSHHNVGGLPEDLQFS
;
A
#
# COMPACT_ATOMS: atom_id res chain seq x y z
N ALA A 1 -33.12 3.12 10.63
CA ALA A 1 -32.59 3.01 9.26
C ALA A 1 -33.35 1.90 8.56
N GLU A 2 -34.10 2.25 7.50
CA GLU A 2 -34.80 1.25 6.69
C GLU A 2 -33.77 0.54 5.80
N ILE A 3 -33.66 -0.78 5.99
CA ILE A 3 -32.89 -1.65 5.10
C ILE A 3 -33.79 -1.95 3.91
N TYR A 4 -33.51 -1.33 2.78
CA TYR A 4 -34.19 -1.67 1.54
C TYR A 4 -33.56 -2.96 0.99
N ALA A 5 -34.23 -4.09 1.23
CA ALA A 5 -33.92 -5.33 0.54
C ALA A 5 -34.42 -5.24 -0.90
N LEU A 6 -33.56 -4.87 -1.82
CA LEU A 6 -33.81 -5.07 -3.26
C LEU A 6 -33.64 -6.56 -3.59
N SER A 7 -34.46 -7.03 -4.53
CA SER A 7 -34.54 -8.46 -4.91
C SER A 7 -33.17 -9.12 -5.08
N LEU A 8 -33.02 -10.31 -4.54
CA LEU A 8 -31.80 -11.11 -4.43
C LEU A 8 -31.03 -11.42 -5.74
N ARG A 9 -31.47 -10.91 -6.87
CA ARG A 9 -30.81 -11.14 -8.17
C ARG A 9 -29.95 -9.98 -8.67
N ASP A 10 -30.18 -8.73 -8.19
CA ASP A 10 -29.55 -7.58 -8.82
C ASP A 10 -29.09 -6.46 -7.86
N ALA A 11 -29.14 -6.65 -6.53
CA ALA A 11 -28.71 -5.60 -5.61
C ALA A 11 -27.94 -6.15 -4.41
N LEU A 12 -26.75 -5.66 -4.23
CA LEU A 12 -25.98 -5.81 -2.98
C LEU A 12 -26.65 -4.98 -1.88
N PRO A 13 -26.73 -5.47 -0.64
CA PRO A 13 -27.13 -4.64 0.49
C PRO A 13 -26.20 -3.44 0.61
N ILE A 14 -26.75 -2.23 0.56
CA ILE A 14 -25.99 -1.00 0.68
C ILE A 14 -26.35 -0.34 2.01
N PHE A 15 -25.33 -0.07 2.84
CA PHE A 15 -25.47 0.77 4.00
C PHE A 15 -25.19 2.23 3.62
N LEU A 16 -26.01 3.16 4.11
CA LEU A 16 -25.78 4.60 3.98
C LEU A 16 -24.94 5.17 5.15
N PHE A 17 -24.32 4.30 5.91
CA PHE A 17 -23.47 4.63 7.04
C PHE A 17 -22.38 3.56 7.18
N HIS A 18 -21.38 3.85 7.98
CA HIS A 18 -20.21 2.99 8.22
C HIS A 18 -20.38 2.27 9.58
N PRO A 19 -20.78 0.98 9.61
CA PRO A 19 -20.93 0.24 10.86
C PRO A 19 -19.60 -0.01 11.58
N GLU A 20 -18.47 0.05 10.87
CA GLU A 20 -17.13 -0.21 11.41
C GLU A 20 -16.53 0.99 12.17
N VAL A 21 -17.07 2.19 12.04
CA VAL A 21 -16.50 3.36 12.70
C VAL A 21 -17.00 3.51 14.14
N VAL A 22 -16.14 4.00 15.03
CA VAL A 22 -16.38 4.07 16.48
C VAL A 22 -17.58 4.94 16.90
N HIS A 23 -18.01 5.88 16.07
CA HIS A 23 -19.14 6.76 16.34
C HIS A 23 -20.46 6.29 15.73
N THR A 24 -20.47 5.12 15.07
CA THR A 24 -21.73 4.50 14.67
C THR A 24 -22.31 3.72 15.85
N GLU A 25 -23.47 4.20 16.33
CA GLU A 25 -24.20 3.55 17.40
C GLU A 25 -24.61 2.13 16.95
N HIS A 26 -24.37 1.13 17.81
CA HIS A 26 -24.62 -0.29 17.52
C HIS A 26 -23.86 -0.90 16.33
N GLY A 27 -22.83 -0.22 15.78
CA GLY A 27 -22.07 -0.72 14.62
C GLY A 27 -21.48 -2.10 14.84
N THR A 28 -20.86 -2.35 15.99
CA THR A 28 -20.30 -3.66 16.37
C THR A 28 -21.37 -4.77 16.46
N GLU A 29 -22.57 -4.44 16.95
CA GLU A 29 -23.69 -5.41 17.02
C GLU A 29 -24.17 -5.79 15.62
N ILE A 30 -24.27 -4.83 14.70
CA ILE A 30 -24.64 -5.06 13.30
C ILE A 30 -23.64 -6.02 12.65
N LEU A 31 -22.34 -5.74 12.79
CA LEU A 31 -21.27 -6.60 12.23
C LEU A 31 -21.28 -7.99 12.88
N SER A 32 -21.47 -8.10 14.18
CA SER A 32 -21.56 -9.36 14.91
C SER A 32 -22.77 -10.19 14.47
N ASN A 33 -23.94 -9.56 14.29
CA ASN A 33 -25.14 -10.22 13.80
C ASN A 33 -24.95 -10.74 12.36
N PHE A 34 -24.32 -9.96 11.50
CA PHE A 34 -24.02 -10.36 10.15
C PHE A 34 -23.06 -11.56 10.14
N SER A 35 -21.97 -11.49 10.90
CA SER A 35 -21.00 -12.59 11.05
C SER A 35 -21.69 -13.89 11.49
N ARG A 36 -22.64 -13.81 12.45
CA ARG A 36 -23.42 -14.96 12.91
C ARG A 36 -24.37 -15.51 11.85
N ILE A 37 -25.02 -14.63 11.07
CA ILE A 37 -25.88 -15.05 9.94
C ILE A 37 -25.06 -15.77 8.86
N CYS A 38 -23.83 -15.30 8.61
CA CYS A 38 -22.89 -15.92 7.66
C CYS A 38 -22.21 -17.17 8.21
N HIS A 39 -22.50 -17.59 9.44
CA HIS A 39 -21.84 -18.71 10.11
C HIS A 39 -20.31 -18.62 10.15
N CYS A 40 -19.76 -17.40 10.27
CA CYS A 40 -18.32 -17.19 10.42
C CYS A 40 -17.82 -17.82 11.71
N GLN A 41 -16.72 -18.57 11.64
CA GLN A 41 -16.20 -19.34 12.78
C GLN A 41 -15.32 -18.51 13.74
N ASN A 42 -15.03 -17.23 13.40
CA ASN A 42 -14.15 -16.34 14.16
C ASN A 42 -12.75 -16.91 14.44
N ASP A 43 -12.27 -17.73 13.50
CA ASP A 43 -10.98 -18.42 13.55
C ASP A 43 -9.82 -17.58 12.98
N TRP A 44 -10.15 -16.45 12.37
CA TRP A 44 -9.13 -15.50 11.89
C TRP A 44 -8.52 -14.72 13.05
N THR A 45 -7.21 -14.77 13.16
CA THR A 45 -6.42 -13.97 14.10
C THR A 45 -5.33 -13.20 13.37
N MET A 46 -4.88 -12.07 13.93
CA MET A 46 -3.77 -11.31 13.36
C MET A 46 -2.47 -12.13 13.33
N GLU A 47 -2.27 -13.01 14.30
CA GLU A 47 -1.09 -13.87 14.36
C GLU A 47 -1.09 -14.91 13.23
N SER A 48 -2.23 -15.57 12.98
CA SER A 48 -2.35 -16.51 11.86
C SER A 48 -2.16 -15.79 10.52
N PHE A 49 -2.76 -14.61 10.35
CA PHE A 49 -2.58 -13.79 9.15
C PHE A 49 -1.12 -13.41 8.90
N ILE A 50 -0.39 -12.98 9.93
CA ILE A 50 1.03 -12.65 9.82
C ILE A 50 1.84 -13.89 9.39
N SER A 51 1.61 -15.03 10.04
CA SER A 51 2.31 -16.28 9.73
C SER A 51 2.05 -16.73 8.29
N GLU A 52 0.79 -16.81 7.90
CA GLU A 52 0.39 -17.18 6.53
C GLU A 52 0.94 -16.22 5.47
N THR A 53 1.00 -14.92 5.79
CA THR A 53 1.54 -13.91 4.88
C THR A 53 3.05 -14.07 4.71
N ILE A 54 3.79 -14.35 5.79
CA ILE A 54 5.22 -14.62 5.75
C ILE A 54 5.50 -15.88 4.90
N ASP A 55 4.75 -16.95 5.11
CA ASP A 55 4.89 -18.21 4.34
C ASP A 55 4.60 -17.99 2.86
N ARG A 56 3.56 -17.22 2.53
CA ARG A 56 3.22 -16.86 1.15
C ARG A 56 4.32 -16.05 0.48
N ILE A 57 4.88 -15.04 1.17
CA ILE A 57 5.99 -14.24 0.65
C ILE A 57 7.22 -15.13 0.42
N ASN A 58 7.57 -16.00 1.37
CA ASN A 58 8.67 -16.95 1.21
C ASN A 58 8.49 -17.86 -0.01
N HIS A 59 7.29 -18.36 -0.20
CA HIS A 59 6.98 -19.23 -1.35
C HIS A 59 7.08 -18.47 -2.67
N GLN A 60 6.54 -17.25 -2.73
CA GLN A 60 6.55 -16.41 -3.93
C GLN A 60 7.95 -15.97 -4.33
N VAL A 61 8.74 -15.49 -3.37
CA VAL A 61 10.09 -14.98 -3.61
C VAL A 61 11.10 -16.11 -3.82
N GLY A 62 10.83 -17.27 -3.24
CA GLY A 62 11.73 -18.44 -3.28
C GLY A 62 13.03 -18.20 -2.52
N SER A 63 14.00 -19.09 -2.72
CA SER A 63 15.26 -19.07 -1.95
C SER A 63 16.30 -18.06 -2.44
N LYS A 64 16.16 -17.54 -3.65
CA LYS A 64 17.17 -16.69 -4.31
C LYS A 64 16.63 -15.31 -4.71
N GLY A 65 15.32 -15.10 -4.71
CA GLY A 65 14.72 -13.85 -5.13
C GLY A 65 15.10 -12.69 -4.22
N HIS A 66 15.32 -11.52 -4.79
CA HIS A 66 15.54 -10.26 -4.10
C HIS A 66 14.34 -9.35 -4.33
N VAL A 67 13.93 -8.64 -3.29
CA VAL A 67 12.79 -7.73 -3.31
C VAL A 67 13.27 -6.30 -3.07
N VAL A 68 12.84 -5.37 -3.90
CA VAL A 68 12.94 -3.93 -3.63
C VAL A 68 11.60 -3.41 -3.14
N CYS A 69 11.59 -2.54 -2.14
CA CYS A 69 10.38 -1.97 -1.55
C CYS A 69 10.50 -0.46 -1.39
N GLY A 70 9.55 0.30 -1.94
CA GLY A 70 9.47 1.75 -1.73
C GLY A 70 8.86 2.06 -0.36
N LEU A 71 9.54 2.90 0.44
CA LEU A 71 9.02 3.39 1.71
C LEU A 71 8.53 4.82 1.57
N SER A 72 7.29 5.08 1.95
CA SER A 72 6.69 6.42 1.99
C SER A 72 6.80 7.10 3.36
N GLY A 73 7.28 6.37 4.38
CA GLY A 73 7.20 6.79 5.78
C GLY A 73 5.84 6.53 6.44
N GLY A 74 4.82 6.12 5.67
CA GLY A 74 3.50 5.73 6.16
C GLY A 74 3.48 4.33 6.77
N VAL A 75 2.40 4.04 7.52
CA VAL A 75 2.22 2.75 8.23
C VAL A 75 2.12 1.58 7.25
N ASP A 76 1.48 1.75 6.11
CA ASP A 76 1.21 0.66 5.17
C ASP A 76 2.50 0.14 4.53
N SER A 77 3.34 1.05 4.03
CA SER A 77 4.66 0.70 3.50
C SER A 77 5.58 0.10 4.58
N ALA A 78 5.47 0.59 5.82
CA ALA A 78 6.23 0.06 6.95
C ALA A 78 5.83 -1.38 7.28
N VAL A 79 4.53 -1.67 7.33
CA VAL A 79 4.02 -3.03 7.61
C VAL A 79 4.40 -3.99 6.49
N ALA A 80 4.24 -3.57 5.22
CA ALA A 80 4.65 -4.38 4.08
C ALA A 80 6.15 -4.72 4.14
N ALA A 81 7.00 -3.73 4.34
CA ALA A 81 8.45 -3.94 4.45
C ALA A 81 8.83 -4.86 5.62
N LEU A 82 8.18 -4.71 6.78
CA LEU A 82 8.43 -5.58 7.94
C LEU A 82 8.01 -7.03 7.69
N LEU A 83 6.87 -7.26 7.04
CA LEU A 83 6.42 -8.60 6.68
C LEU A 83 7.38 -9.26 5.68
N ILE A 84 7.79 -8.51 4.66
CA ILE A 84 8.77 -8.99 3.67
C ILE A 84 10.11 -9.27 4.35
N HIS A 85 10.60 -8.36 5.19
CA HIS A 85 11.87 -8.56 5.90
C HIS A 85 11.83 -9.78 6.84
N ARG A 86 10.73 -10.01 7.53
CA ARG A 86 10.54 -11.22 8.34
C ARG A 86 10.56 -12.51 7.52
N ALA A 87 10.05 -12.43 6.29
CA ALA A 87 10.02 -13.57 5.39
C ALA A 87 11.38 -13.88 4.77
N ILE A 88 12.07 -12.88 4.25
CA ILE A 88 13.26 -13.08 3.41
C ILE A 88 14.57 -12.47 3.94
N GLY A 89 14.52 -11.74 5.07
CA GLY A 89 15.69 -11.14 5.71
C GLY A 89 16.40 -10.12 4.81
N ASP A 90 17.71 -10.24 4.72
CA ASP A 90 18.61 -9.32 3.98
C ASP A 90 18.41 -9.32 2.46
N ARG A 91 17.52 -10.18 1.93
CA ARG A 91 17.15 -10.16 0.51
C ARG A 91 16.09 -9.09 0.18
N LEU A 92 15.63 -8.36 1.18
CA LEU A 92 14.86 -7.13 1.01
C LEU A 92 15.82 -5.94 0.93
N THR A 93 15.54 -4.99 0.04
CA THR A 93 16.12 -3.65 0.04
C THR A 93 15.01 -2.63 0.03
N CYS A 94 14.99 -1.75 1.03
CA CYS A 94 14.03 -0.65 1.11
C CYS A 94 14.65 0.61 0.52
N ILE A 95 13.90 1.37 -0.28
CA ILE A 95 14.33 2.67 -0.82
C ILE A 95 13.37 3.74 -0.29
N PHE A 96 13.93 4.77 0.34
CA PHE A 96 13.20 5.95 0.74
C PHE A 96 13.72 7.17 -0.01
N VAL A 97 12.85 7.83 -0.76
CA VAL A 97 13.17 9.01 -1.56
C VAL A 97 12.67 10.26 -0.86
N ASP A 98 13.59 11.17 -0.52
CA ASP A 98 13.21 12.51 -0.08
C ASP A 98 12.94 13.39 -1.31
N ASN A 99 11.71 13.81 -1.45
CA ASN A 99 11.24 14.65 -2.56
C ASN A 99 11.25 16.16 -2.22
N GLY A 100 11.74 16.54 -1.04
CA GLY A 100 11.77 17.92 -0.58
C GLY A 100 10.41 18.52 -0.20
N LEU A 101 9.35 17.72 -0.21
CA LEU A 101 7.98 18.13 0.14
C LEU A 101 7.53 17.58 1.49
N LEU A 102 8.43 16.95 2.23
CA LEU A 102 8.18 16.40 3.54
C LEU A 102 8.08 17.49 4.62
N ARG A 103 7.53 17.14 5.77
CA ARG A 103 7.52 18.03 6.93
C ARG A 103 8.93 18.23 7.48
N LEU A 104 9.10 19.29 8.25
CA LEU A 104 10.39 19.59 8.88
C LEU A 104 10.92 18.38 9.69
N ASN A 105 12.13 17.96 9.39
CA ASN A 105 12.81 16.80 9.99
C ASN A 105 12.14 15.42 9.75
N GLU A 106 11.12 15.34 8.90
CA GLU A 106 10.38 14.09 8.67
C GLU A 106 11.27 13.03 8.02
N ALA A 107 12.06 13.41 6.99
CA ALA A 107 12.99 12.48 6.35
C ALA A 107 13.95 11.84 7.35
N ARG A 108 14.57 12.63 8.22
CA ARG A 108 15.46 12.14 9.26
C ARG A 108 14.76 11.19 10.22
N GLN A 109 13.56 11.53 10.69
CA GLN A 109 12.77 10.70 11.58
C GLN A 109 12.37 9.37 10.95
N ILE A 110 12.09 9.36 9.64
CA ILE A 110 11.78 8.16 8.87
C ILE A 110 13.02 7.27 8.81
N VAL A 111 14.17 7.81 8.42
CA VAL A 111 15.42 7.05 8.35
C VAL A 111 15.76 6.44 9.71
N GLU A 112 15.81 7.22 10.79
CA GLU A 112 16.09 6.74 12.14
C GLU A 112 15.11 5.63 12.58
N ARG A 113 13.80 5.78 12.28
CA ARG A 113 12.79 4.78 12.62
C ARG A 113 13.04 3.46 11.92
N PHE A 114 13.27 3.49 10.61
CA PHE A 114 13.40 2.27 9.83
C PHE A 114 14.76 1.58 10.04
N THR A 115 15.83 2.33 10.16
CA THR A 115 17.16 1.75 10.37
C THR A 115 17.40 1.33 11.83
N GLU A 116 17.18 2.23 12.79
CA GLU A 116 17.57 1.98 14.18
C GLU A 116 16.53 1.18 14.96
N ARG A 117 15.21 1.44 14.73
CA ARG A 117 14.16 0.77 15.51
C ARG A 117 13.62 -0.49 14.85
N MET A 118 13.54 -0.50 13.52
CA MET A 118 12.97 -1.61 12.76
C MET A 118 14.03 -2.50 12.12
N ASN A 119 15.30 -2.07 12.13
CA ASN A 119 16.44 -2.77 11.55
C ASN A 119 16.19 -3.21 10.09
N LEU A 120 15.55 -2.34 9.30
CA LEU A 120 15.30 -2.58 7.89
C LEU A 120 16.51 -2.14 7.04
N PRO A 121 16.88 -2.90 6.01
CA PRO A 121 17.91 -2.50 5.06
C PRO A 121 17.42 -1.34 4.20
N LEU A 122 17.71 -0.11 4.59
CA LEU A 122 17.20 1.13 3.97
C LEU A 122 18.29 1.85 3.20
N VAL A 123 18.00 2.19 1.96
CA VAL A 123 18.74 3.14 1.13
C VAL A 123 17.97 4.46 1.10
N PHE A 124 18.63 5.53 1.48
CA PHE A 124 18.09 6.88 1.43
C PHE A 124 18.59 7.60 0.19
N GLU A 125 17.67 8.19 -0.57
CA GLU A 125 17.97 9.01 -1.76
C GLU A 125 17.39 10.41 -1.58
N ASP A 126 18.23 11.41 -1.57
CA ASP A 126 17.82 12.82 -1.58
C ASP A 126 17.66 13.29 -3.02
N ALA A 127 16.42 13.43 -3.45
CA ALA A 127 16.04 13.93 -4.76
C ALA A 127 15.38 15.32 -4.70
N THR A 128 15.52 16.02 -3.57
CA THR A 128 14.89 17.31 -3.29
C THR A 128 15.03 18.31 -4.45
N ASP A 129 16.24 18.53 -4.92
CA ASP A 129 16.48 19.50 -6.00
C ASP A 129 15.80 19.11 -7.31
N LEU A 130 15.77 17.83 -7.63
CA LEU A 130 15.11 17.33 -8.84
C LEU A 130 13.61 17.58 -8.80
N PHE A 131 12.96 17.24 -7.69
CA PHE A 131 11.52 17.46 -7.54
C PHE A 131 11.17 18.95 -7.54
N LEU A 132 11.87 19.77 -6.78
CA LEU A 132 11.60 21.20 -6.70
C LEU A 132 11.81 21.90 -8.05
N ASN A 133 12.84 21.52 -8.81
CA ASN A 133 13.07 22.06 -10.13
C ASN A 133 11.94 21.71 -11.12
N ARG A 134 11.47 20.47 -11.11
CA ARG A 134 10.36 20.01 -11.98
C ARG A 134 9.02 20.64 -11.61
N LEU A 135 8.82 20.96 -10.34
CA LEU A 135 7.59 21.60 -9.85
C LEU A 135 7.61 23.13 -9.97
N ASN A 136 8.73 23.71 -10.36
CA ASN A 136 8.88 25.16 -10.47
C ASN A 136 7.84 25.74 -11.44
N LYS A 137 7.08 26.75 -10.97
CA LYS A 137 6.00 27.44 -11.70
C LYS A 137 4.77 26.56 -12.04
N ILE A 138 4.72 25.31 -11.62
CA ILE A 138 3.52 24.50 -11.78
C ILE A 138 2.53 24.89 -10.68
N THR A 139 1.33 25.32 -11.07
CA THR A 139 0.29 25.76 -10.14
C THR A 139 -0.86 24.75 -10.02
N GLU A 140 -1.19 24.08 -11.11
CA GLU A 140 -2.28 23.12 -11.18
C GLU A 140 -2.02 21.88 -10.29
N PRO A 141 -2.94 21.55 -9.34
CA PRO A 141 -2.73 20.44 -8.41
C PRO A 141 -2.58 19.08 -9.09
N GLU A 142 -3.36 18.81 -10.14
CA GLU A 142 -3.32 17.54 -10.84
C GLU A 142 -2.03 17.38 -11.66
N GLU A 143 -1.53 18.46 -12.23
CA GLU A 143 -0.23 18.48 -12.92
C GLU A 143 0.91 18.22 -11.93
N LYS A 144 0.89 18.87 -10.75
CA LYS A 144 1.85 18.59 -9.66
C LYS A 144 1.85 17.10 -9.29
N ARG A 145 0.67 16.53 -9.08
CA ARG A 145 0.52 15.11 -8.72
C ARG A 145 1.16 14.19 -9.75
N LYS A 146 0.93 14.44 -11.04
CA LYS A 146 1.51 13.67 -12.14
C LYS A 146 3.03 13.79 -12.20
N ILE A 147 3.57 15.02 -12.05
CA ILE A 147 5.01 15.24 -12.04
C ILE A 147 5.67 14.56 -10.86
N ILE A 148 5.09 14.67 -9.66
CA ILE A 148 5.61 14.00 -8.46
C ILE A 148 5.64 12.49 -8.66
N GLY A 149 4.54 11.90 -9.13
CA GLY A 149 4.46 10.46 -9.36
C GLY A 149 5.48 9.96 -10.37
N ALA A 150 5.56 10.61 -11.55
CA ALA A 150 6.51 10.24 -12.60
C ALA A 150 7.97 10.39 -12.14
N THR A 151 8.29 11.49 -11.43
CA THR A 151 9.64 11.74 -10.91
C THR A 151 10.02 10.71 -9.84
N PHE A 152 9.06 10.34 -8.97
CA PHE A 152 9.31 9.32 -7.96
C PHE A 152 9.67 7.98 -8.59
N ILE A 153 8.92 7.53 -9.59
CA ILE A 153 9.18 6.27 -10.29
C ILE A 153 10.57 6.29 -10.94
N GLU A 154 10.90 7.36 -11.67
CA GLU A 154 12.21 7.51 -12.33
C GLU A 154 13.37 7.44 -11.33
N VAL A 155 13.27 8.16 -10.20
CA VAL A 155 14.30 8.13 -9.16
C VAL A 155 14.39 6.73 -8.53
N PHE A 156 13.25 6.13 -8.20
CA PHE A 156 13.20 4.81 -7.61
C PHE A 156 13.85 3.75 -8.50
N GLU A 157 13.50 3.71 -9.79
CA GLU A 157 14.09 2.80 -10.77
C GLU A 157 15.58 3.03 -10.95
N SER A 158 16.01 4.30 -11.02
CA SER A 158 17.44 4.64 -11.12
C SER A 158 18.24 4.12 -9.93
N VAL A 159 17.69 4.26 -8.71
CA VAL A 159 18.33 3.77 -7.49
C VAL A 159 18.32 2.23 -7.47
N ALA A 160 17.19 1.61 -7.74
CA ALA A 160 17.06 0.16 -7.75
C ALA A 160 18.04 -0.49 -8.75
N THR A 161 18.15 0.04 -9.96
CA THR A 161 19.08 -0.46 -10.98
C THR A 161 20.54 -0.37 -10.55
N LYS A 162 20.92 0.65 -9.80
CA LYS A 162 22.29 0.80 -9.26
C LYS A 162 22.61 -0.19 -8.14
N LEU A 163 21.58 -0.63 -7.40
CA LEU A 163 21.73 -1.51 -6.25
C LEU A 163 21.82 -2.99 -6.64
N GLY A 164 21.30 -3.36 -7.79
CA GLY A 164 21.38 -4.73 -8.31
C GLY A 164 20.12 -5.19 -9.02
N ASP A 165 20.04 -6.50 -9.25
CA ASP A 165 18.90 -7.11 -9.91
C ASP A 165 17.87 -7.54 -8.87
N PHE A 166 16.69 -6.93 -8.93
CA PHE A 166 15.55 -7.29 -8.12
C PHE A 166 14.50 -7.98 -8.99
N ALA A 167 14.00 -9.12 -8.54
CA ALA A 167 12.97 -9.88 -9.26
C ALA A 167 11.55 -9.39 -8.87
N PHE A 168 11.41 -8.76 -7.71
CA PHE A 168 10.11 -8.39 -7.16
C PHE A 168 10.10 -6.96 -6.62
N LEU A 169 8.94 -6.30 -6.80
CA LEU A 169 8.63 -5.03 -6.16
C LEU A 169 7.64 -5.26 -5.00
N GLY A 170 8.07 -4.89 -3.79
CA GLY A 170 7.20 -4.90 -2.60
C GLY A 170 6.38 -3.61 -2.52
N GLN A 171 5.05 -3.74 -2.49
CA GLN A 171 4.14 -2.62 -2.29
C GLN A 171 3.12 -2.91 -1.19
N GLY A 172 2.87 -1.91 -0.35
CA GLY A 172 1.78 -1.95 0.63
C GLY A 172 0.53 -1.32 0.04
N THR A 173 -0.55 -2.10 -0.04
CA THR A 173 -1.86 -1.62 -0.46
C THR A 173 -2.91 -2.05 0.55
N LEU A 174 -3.78 -1.13 0.94
CA LEU A 174 -4.89 -1.45 1.84
C LEU A 174 -5.97 -2.25 1.09
N TYR A 175 -6.58 -3.21 1.77
CA TYR A 175 -7.63 -4.04 1.18
C TYR A 175 -8.83 -3.21 0.67
N PRO A 176 -9.31 -2.15 1.35
CA PRO A 176 -10.32 -1.26 0.79
C PRO A 176 -9.91 -0.62 -0.54
N ASP A 177 -8.65 -0.22 -0.69
CA ASP A 177 -8.15 0.39 -1.92
C ASP A 177 -8.15 -0.62 -3.08
N VAL A 178 -7.87 -1.90 -2.80
CA VAL A 178 -7.96 -2.98 -3.80
C VAL A 178 -9.41 -3.17 -4.24
N ILE A 179 -10.36 -3.20 -3.31
CA ILE A 179 -11.78 -3.37 -3.61
C ILE A 179 -12.31 -2.19 -4.44
N GLU A 180 -11.94 -0.95 -4.07
CA GLU A 180 -12.38 0.27 -4.77
C GLU A 180 -11.78 0.39 -6.18
N SER A 181 -10.61 -0.21 -6.42
CA SER A 181 -9.91 -0.15 -7.71
C SER A 181 -10.32 -1.26 -8.67
N THR A 182 -10.81 -2.38 -8.16
CA THR A 182 -11.33 -3.47 -8.99
C THR A 182 -12.81 -3.23 -9.24
N SER A 183 -13.21 -3.04 -10.52
CA SER A 183 -14.61 -3.06 -10.90
C SER A 183 -15.17 -4.47 -10.64
N VAL A 184 -15.86 -4.65 -9.53
CA VAL A 184 -16.63 -5.85 -9.27
C VAL A 184 -17.80 -5.84 -10.25
N VAL A 185 -17.69 -6.66 -11.30
CA VAL A 185 -18.73 -7.06 -12.26
C VAL A 185 -19.98 -6.15 -12.26
N GLY A 186 -19.97 -5.11 -13.10
CA GLY A 186 -21.12 -4.21 -13.29
C GLY A 186 -20.73 -2.91 -13.99
N PRO A 187 -21.71 -2.10 -14.46
CA PRO A 187 -21.45 -0.84 -15.17
C PRO A 187 -20.99 0.32 -14.29
N SER A 188 -20.57 0.06 -13.05
CA SER A 188 -19.95 1.08 -12.18
C SER A 188 -18.51 1.34 -12.61
N ALA A 189 -18.26 2.57 -13.07
CA ALA A 189 -16.90 3.04 -13.29
C ALA A 189 -16.07 2.88 -12.00
N ALA A 190 -14.80 2.45 -12.14
CA ALA A 190 -13.85 2.44 -11.03
C ALA A 190 -13.84 3.82 -10.37
N ILE A 191 -14.18 3.88 -9.07
CA ILE A 191 -14.40 5.14 -8.35
C ILE A 191 -13.08 5.90 -8.16
N LYS A 192 -11.96 5.18 -8.13
CA LYS A 192 -10.59 5.74 -8.05
C LYS A 192 -9.58 4.82 -8.70
N SER A 193 -8.67 5.38 -9.49
CA SER A 193 -7.39 4.73 -9.81
C SER A 193 -6.43 5.02 -8.66
N HIS A 194 -6.17 4.04 -7.79
CA HIS A 194 -5.11 4.15 -6.80
C HIS A 194 -3.75 4.03 -7.47
N HIS A 195 -2.80 4.90 -7.07
CA HIS A 195 -1.43 4.89 -7.57
C HIS A 195 -0.70 3.55 -7.32
N ASN A 196 -1.16 2.74 -6.37
CA ASN A 196 -0.63 1.40 -6.08
C ASN A 196 -1.30 0.26 -6.85
N VAL A 197 -2.38 0.50 -7.59
CA VAL A 197 -3.16 -0.56 -8.27
C VAL A 197 -3.28 -0.32 -9.78
N GLY A 198 -3.08 0.91 -10.26
CA GLY A 198 -3.21 1.24 -11.68
C GLY A 198 -2.29 2.36 -12.15
N GLY A 199 -1.36 2.81 -11.29
CA GLY A 199 -0.51 3.96 -11.55
C GLY A 199 0.96 3.64 -11.86
N LEU A 200 1.34 2.36 -11.86
CA LEU A 200 2.68 1.96 -12.25
C LEU A 200 2.75 1.86 -13.79
N PRO A 201 3.85 2.30 -14.42
CA PRO A 201 4.07 2.09 -15.84
C PRO A 201 4.03 0.59 -16.17
N GLU A 202 3.44 0.25 -17.33
CA GLU A 202 3.40 -1.13 -17.84
C GLU A 202 4.80 -1.69 -18.13
N ASP A 203 5.81 -0.82 -18.21
CA ASP A 203 7.20 -1.14 -18.55
C ASP A 203 8.09 -1.45 -17.32
N LEU A 204 7.52 -1.47 -16.08
CA LEU A 204 8.28 -1.85 -14.89
C LEU A 204 8.82 -3.29 -15.02
N GLN A 205 10.14 -3.43 -14.95
CA GLN A 205 10.84 -4.73 -15.12
C GLN A 205 10.79 -5.63 -13.86
N PHE A 206 9.87 -5.36 -12.93
CA PHE A 206 9.69 -6.15 -11.72
C PHE A 206 8.38 -6.96 -11.75
N SER A 207 8.40 -8.14 -11.16
CA SER A 207 7.23 -9.02 -11.01
C SER A 207 6.48 -8.76 -9.71
#